data_10a6db268210a92f31d4d3b4b50e427e
#
_entry.id   10a6db268210a92f31d4d3b4b50e427e
#
_cell.length_a   1.000
_cell.length_b   1.000
_cell.length_c   1.000
_cell.angle_alpha   90.00
_cell.angle_beta   90.00
_cell.angle_gamma   90.00
#
_symmetry.space_group_name_H-M   'P 1'
#
loop_
_entity.id
_entity.type
_entity.pdbx_description
1 polymer ?
#
loop_
_entity_poly.entity_id
_entity_poly.type
_entity_poly.pdbx_seq_one_letter_code
_entity_poly.pdbx_strand_id
1 'polypeptide(L)'
;TKNRVDHLEIAPVANTSMKMSMMGVKTGNLGIPNLMGILPGMTAFATNLMKKKMEKLEVPPVREYMQMLVDAGAKLYGCKMTCDMLDLTNEDFVDGVIDIVTASDFIDMSEGAQVIFI
;
A
#
# COMPACT_ATOMS: atom_id res chain seq x y z
N THR A 1 -5.33 5.04 6.82
CA THR A 1 -6.43 5.98 7.15
C THR A 1 -7.58 5.86 6.16
N LYS A 2 -8.80 6.22 6.58
CA LYS A 2 -10.03 6.16 5.75
C LYS A 2 -9.84 6.83 4.39
N ASN A 3 -9.16 7.96 4.34
CA ASN A 3 -9.00 8.76 3.12
C ASN A 3 -7.96 8.21 2.13
N ARG A 4 -7.13 7.25 2.52
CA ARG A 4 -6.06 6.73 1.66
C ARG A 4 -6.24 5.29 1.21
N VAL A 5 -7.09 4.53 1.87
CA VAL A 5 -7.30 3.11 1.57
C VAL A 5 -7.86 2.90 0.16
N ASP A 6 -8.64 3.85 -0.34
CA ASP A 6 -9.29 3.76 -1.65
C ASP A 6 -8.45 4.39 -2.79
N HIS A 7 -7.27 4.95 -2.47
CA HIS A 7 -6.39 5.59 -3.45
C HIS A 7 -5.13 4.78 -3.72
N LEU A 8 -5.03 4.26 -4.93
CA LEU A 8 -3.80 3.67 -5.44
C LEU A 8 -3.09 4.69 -6.32
N GLU A 9 -1.93 5.15 -5.87
CA GLU A 9 -1.07 6.04 -6.64
C GLU A 9 0.37 5.53 -6.67
N ILE A 10 1.02 5.70 -7.80
CA ILE A 10 2.46 5.47 -7.92
C ILE A 10 3.17 6.76 -7.56
N ALA A 11 4.05 6.72 -6.55
CA ALA A 11 4.80 7.89 -6.14
C ALA A 11 5.58 8.49 -7.32
N PRO A 12 5.49 9.82 -7.55
CA PRO A 12 6.10 10.47 -8.72
C PRO A 12 7.64 10.35 -8.73
N VAL A 13 8.27 10.28 -7.56
CA VAL A 13 9.72 10.07 -7.42
C VAL A 13 10.13 8.61 -7.55
N ALA A 14 9.19 7.71 -7.61
CA ALA A 14 9.50 6.30 -7.75
C ALA A 14 9.98 6.01 -9.17
N ASN A 15 10.92 5.09 -9.28
CA ASN A 15 11.47 4.65 -10.54
C ASN A 15 10.37 4.00 -11.41
N THR A 16 9.64 4.83 -12.15
CA THR A 16 8.49 4.44 -12.98
C THR A 16 8.88 3.44 -14.04
N SER A 17 10.09 3.54 -14.59
CA SER A 17 10.62 2.58 -15.58
C SER A 17 10.79 1.20 -14.98
N MET A 18 11.30 1.08 -13.75
CA MET A 18 11.42 -0.19 -13.04
C MET A 18 10.04 -0.80 -12.77
N LYS A 19 9.10 0.01 -12.30
CA LYS A 19 7.72 -0.45 -12.04
C LYS A 19 7.01 -0.90 -13.31
N MET A 20 7.16 -0.17 -14.41
CA MET A 20 6.59 -0.56 -15.70
C MET A 20 7.22 -1.86 -16.24
N SER A 21 8.52 -2.05 -16.07
CA SER A 21 9.23 -3.29 -16.42
C SER A 21 8.70 -4.47 -15.60
N MET A 22 8.55 -4.32 -14.30
CA MET A 22 7.99 -5.35 -13.41
C MET A 22 6.53 -5.70 -13.76
N MET A 23 5.76 -4.75 -14.28
CA MET A 23 4.39 -5.00 -14.76
C MET A 23 4.34 -5.72 -16.12
N GLY A 24 5.48 -6.11 -16.69
CA GLY A 24 5.55 -6.81 -17.94
C GLY A 24 5.19 -5.95 -19.16
N VAL A 25 5.35 -4.64 -19.04
CA VAL A 25 5.27 -3.73 -20.20
C VAL A 25 6.58 -3.86 -20.96
N LYS A 26 6.60 -4.75 -21.94
CA LYS A 26 7.74 -4.92 -22.85
C LYS A 26 7.70 -3.83 -23.93
N THR A 27 8.60 -2.90 -23.86
CA THR A 27 8.87 -1.90 -24.93
C THR A 27 10.09 -2.37 -25.74
N GLY A 28 10.01 -3.55 -26.36
CA GLY A 28 11.13 -4.10 -27.14
C GLY A 28 12.41 -4.29 -26.29
N ASN A 29 13.56 -4.24 -26.93
CA ASN A 29 14.88 -4.39 -26.29
C ASN A 29 15.40 -3.06 -25.72
N LEU A 30 14.62 -1.98 -25.77
CA LEU A 30 14.95 -0.68 -25.18
C LEU A 30 14.40 -0.61 -23.76
N GLY A 31 15.29 -0.55 -22.77
CA GLY A 31 14.91 -0.16 -21.42
C GLY A 31 14.30 1.24 -21.47
N ILE A 32 13.14 1.43 -20.86
CA ILE A 32 12.52 2.75 -20.75
C ILE A 32 13.48 3.64 -19.97
N PRO A 33 14.03 4.73 -20.57
CA PRO A 33 14.95 5.60 -19.86
C PRO A 33 14.29 6.17 -18.61
N ASN A 34 15.04 6.26 -17.51
CA ASN A 34 14.54 6.86 -16.27
C ASN A 34 13.98 8.28 -16.48
N LEU A 35 14.47 8.98 -17.52
CA LEU A 35 14.02 10.28 -17.93
C LEU A 35 12.53 10.32 -18.34
N MET A 36 11.99 9.22 -18.87
CA MET A 36 10.56 9.16 -19.23
C MET A 36 9.64 9.11 -18.00
N GLY A 37 10.16 8.66 -16.85
CA GLY A 37 9.40 8.68 -15.58
C GLY A 37 9.14 10.10 -15.04
N ILE A 38 9.86 11.11 -15.53
CA ILE A 38 9.74 12.52 -15.11
C ILE A 38 8.68 13.27 -15.94
N LEU A 39 8.26 12.73 -17.08
CA LEU A 39 7.26 13.36 -17.93
C LEU A 39 5.91 13.49 -17.22
N PRO A 40 5.26 14.67 -17.27
CA PRO A 40 3.95 14.85 -16.69
C PRO A 40 2.93 13.89 -17.34
N GLY A 41 2.14 13.22 -16.51
CA GLY A 41 1.16 12.22 -16.95
C GLY A 41 1.64 10.76 -16.99
N MET A 42 2.94 10.49 -16.97
CA MET A 42 3.45 9.11 -16.97
C MET A 42 3.08 8.36 -15.69
N THR A 43 3.04 9.03 -14.55
CA THR A 43 2.59 8.44 -13.28
C THR A 43 1.12 8.03 -13.35
N ALA A 44 0.28 8.90 -13.90
CA ALA A 44 -1.14 8.59 -14.08
C ALA A 44 -1.35 7.42 -15.06
N PHE A 45 -0.60 7.39 -16.15
CA PHE A 45 -0.62 6.28 -17.10
C PHE A 45 -0.20 4.96 -16.45
N ALA A 46 0.92 4.94 -15.72
CA ALA A 46 1.40 3.75 -15.03
C ALA A 46 0.42 3.29 -13.92
N THR A 47 -0.19 4.22 -13.20
CA THR A 47 -1.22 3.93 -12.21
C THR A 47 -2.45 3.28 -12.85
N ASN A 48 -2.95 3.82 -13.97
CA ASN A 48 -4.08 3.26 -14.69
C ASN A 48 -3.78 1.86 -15.25
N LEU A 49 -2.56 1.65 -15.75
CA LEU A 49 -2.13 0.34 -16.23
C LEU A 49 -2.08 -0.69 -15.09
N MET A 50 -1.60 -0.27 -13.93
CA MET A 50 -1.58 -1.11 -12.73
C MET A 50 -3.00 -1.47 -12.27
N LYS A 51 -3.89 -0.48 -12.18
CA LYS A 51 -5.30 -0.70 -11.83
C LYS A 51 -5.96 -1.71 -12.75
N LYS A 52 -5.81 -1.55 -14.08
CA LYS A 52 -6.34 -2.51 -15.06
C LYS A 52 -5.77 -3.93 -14.90
N LYS A 53 -4.49 -4.06 -14.53
CA LYS A 53 -3.92 -5.38 -14.25
C LYS A 53 -4.48 -6.00 -12.98
N MET A 54 -4.66 -5.20 -11.93
CA MET A 54 -5.27 -5.65 -10.67
C MET A 54 -6.71 -6.10 -10.89
N GLU A 55 -7.50 -5.33 -11.65
CA GLU A 55 -8.86 -5.70 -12.04
C GLU A 55 -8.90 -7.03 -12.81
N LYS A 56 -7.99 -7.20 -13.78
CA LYS A 56 -7.89 -8.45 -14.57
C LYS A 56 -7.50 -9.67 -13.72
N LEU A 57 -6.77 -9.46 -12.65
CA LEU A 57 -6.35 -10.52 -11.71
C LEU A 57 -7.35 -10.69 -10.56
N GLU A 58 -8.49 -9.98 -10.62
CA GLU A 58 -9.52 -10.00 -9.57
C GLU A 58 -8.96 -9.69 -8.17
N VAL A 59 -7.91 -8.85 -8.12
CA VAL A 59 -7.34 -8.40 -6.84
C VAL A 59 -8.31 -7.43 -6.21
N PRO A 60 -8.86 -7.74 -5.03
CA PRO A 60 -9.81 -6.87 -4.37
C PRO A 60 -9.18 -5.52 -3.98
N PRO A 61 -9.97 -4.45 -3.91
CA PRO A 61 -9.52 -3.18 -3.37
C PRO A 61 -8.95 -3.33 -1.95
N VAL A 62 -8.02 -2.45 -1.56
CA VAL A 62 -7.35 -2.52 -0.25
C VAL A 62 -8.36 -2.58 0.91
N ARG A 63 -9.44 -1.80 0.83
CA ARG A 63 -10.50 -1.80 1.84
C ARG A 63 -11.16 -3.17 1.99
N GLU A 64 -11.54 -3.79 0.88
CA GLU A 64 -12.15 -5.11 0.86
C GLU A 64 -11.18 -6.17 1.37
N TYR A 65 -9.90 -6.08 0.96
CA TYR A 65 -8.86 -6.97 1.43
C TYR A 65 -8.64 -6.86 2.95
N MET A 66 -8.63 -5.64 3.49
CA MET A 66 -8.55 -5.42 4.94
C MET A 66 -9.74 -6.02 5.67
N GLN A 67 -10.95 -5.87 5.12
CA GLN A 67 -12.14 -6.49 5.71
C GLN A 67 -12.05 -8.01 5.70
N MET A 68 -11.61 -8.61 4.60
CA MET A 68 -11.38 -10.06 4.53
C MET A 68 -10.39 -10.56 5.59
N LEU A 69 -9.33 -9.79 5.86
CA LEU A 69 -8.37 -10.11 6.92
C LEU A 69 -9.03 -10.07 8.30
N VAL A 70 -9.83 -9.06 8.59
CA VAL A 70 -10.57 -8.92 9.85
C VAL A 70 -11.56 -10.07 10.02
N ASP A 71 -12.29 -10.41 8.98
CA ASP A 71 -13.26 -11.52 8.97
C ASP A 71 -12.56 -12.89 9.17
N ALA A 72 -11.31 -13.00 8.70
CA ALA A 72 -10.46 -14.17 8.94
C ALA A 72 -9.83 -14.20 10.37
N GLY A 73 -10.14 -13.21 11.21
CA GLY A 73 -9.66 -13.11 12.58
C GLY A 73 -8.34 -12.35 12.76
N ALA A 74 -7.84 -11.67 11.72
CA ALA A 74 -6.67 -10.82 11.86
C ALA A 74 -6.97 -9.59 12.73
N LYS A 75 -6.02 -9.21 13.56
CA LYS A 75 -6.11 -8.03 14.42
C LYS A 75 -5.26 -6.92 13.81
N LEU A 76 -5.89 -5.79 13.50
CA LEU A 76 -5.23 -4.63 12.91
C LEU A 76 -4.98 -3.57 13.97
N TYR A 77 -3.78 -3.02 13.98
CA TYR A 77 -3.37 -1.97 14.93
C TYR A 77 -2.69 -0.81 14.21
N GLY A 78 -2.91 0.40 14.72
CA GLY A 78 -2.19 1.60 14.30
C GLY A 78 -0.83 1.72 15.00
N CYS A 79 0.18 2.22 14.29
CA CYS A 79 1.48 2.52 14.91
C CYS A 79 1.42 3.87 15.62
N LYS A 80 1.60 3.90 16.94
CA LYS A 80 1.54 5.12 17.77
C LYS A 80 2.47 6.21 17.27
N MET A 81 3.72 5.88 16.97
CA MET A 81 4.69 6.88 16.50
C MET A 81 4.24 7.54 15.17
N THR A 82 3.73 6.75 14.23
CA THR A 82 3.22 7.29 12.96
C THR A 82 1.95 8.11 13.16
N CYS A 83 1.08 7.69 14.08
CA CYS A 83 -0.13 8.43 14.41
C CYS A 83 0.19 9.80 14.99
N ASP A 84 1.14 9.86 15.93
CA ASP A 84 1.57 11.12 16.54
C ASP A 84 2.24 12.05 15.51
N MET A 85 3.03 11.51 14.58
CA MET A 85 3.64 12.32 13.52
C MET A 85 2.65 12.92 12.52
N LEU A 86 1.49 12.30 12.36
CA LEU A 86 0.48 12.67 11.37
C LEU A 86 -0.81 13.20 12.02
N ASP A 87 -0.80 13.42 13.31
CA ASP A 87 -1.97 13.87 14.11
C ASP A 87 -3.21 12.98 13.87
N LEU A 88 -3.00 11.64 13.83
CA LEU A 88 -4.06 10.67 13.61
C LEU A 88 -4.61 10.14 14.93
N THR A 89 -5.91 9.96 14.95
CA THR A 89 -6.67 9.37 16.06
C THR A 89 -7.36 8.07 15.62
N ASN A 90 -7.95 7.33 16.56
CA ASN A 90 -8.72 6.12 16.23
C ASN A 90 -9.86 6.37 15.23
N GLU A 91 -10.42 7.58 15.23
CA GLU A 91 -11.51 7.96 14.31
C GLU A 91 -11.09 8.07 12.84
N ASP A 92 -9.78 8.22 12.59
CA ASP A 92 -9.22 8.34 11.24
C ASP A 92 -8.98 6.99 10.56
N PHE A 93 -9.08 5.89 11.31
CA PHE A 93 -8.87 4.56 10.77
C PHE A 93 -10.14 3.95 10.19
N VAL A 94 -9.94 3.02 9.27
CA VAL A 94 -11.03 2.19 8.74
C VAL A 94 -11.54 1.24 9.82
N ASP A 95 -12.77 0.81 9.66
CA ASP A 95 -13.37 -0.18 10.55
C ASP A 95 -12.51 -1.46 10.58
N GLY A 96 -12.37 -2.06 11.75
CA GLY A 96 -11.54 -3.25 11.96
C GLY A 96 -10.15 -2.96 12.54
N VAL A 97 -9.67 -1.71 12.56
CA VAL A 97 -8.50 -1.33 13.36
C VAL A 97 -8.94 -1.24 14.82
N ILE A 98 -8.32 -2.04 15.68
CA ILE A 98 -8.73 -2.22 17.07
C ILE A 98 -8.27 -1.05 17.93
N ASP A 99 -6.99 -0.67 17.81
CA ASP A 99 -6.39 0.37 18.63
C ASP A 99 -5.06 0.88 18.04
N ILE A 100 -4.52 1.92 18.64
CA ILE A 100 -3.19 2.46 18.37
C ILE A 100 -2.23 1.96 19.45
N VAL A 101 -1.20 1.22 19.03
CA VAL A 101 -0.25 0.57 19.94
C VAL A 101 1.17 1.14 19.79
N THR A 102 1.93 1.11 20.88
CA THR A 102 3.35 1.46 20.86
C THR A 102 4.20 0.29 20.34
N ALA A 103 5.47 0.56 20.05
CA ALA A 103 6.42 -0.49 19.69
C ALA A 103 6.63 -1.51 20.85
N SER A 104 6.57 -1.03 22.09
CA SER A 104 6.66 -1.91 23.27
C SER A 104 5.46 -2.86 23.34
N ASP A 105 4.25 -2.32 23.23
CA ASP A 105 3.03 -3.13 23.23
C ASP A 105 3.05 -4.17 22.10
N PHE A 106 3.56 -3.78 20.93
CA PHE A 106 3.69 -4.71 19.79
C PHE A 106 4.65 -5.85 20.10
N ILE A 107 5.79 -5.57 20.74
CA ILE A 107 6.78 -6.60 21.14
C ILE A 107 6.13 -7.56 22.12
N ASP A 108 5.45 -7.04 23.14
CA ASP A 108 4.79 -7.86 24.16
C ASP A 108 3.69 -8.75 23.54
N MET A 109 2.90 -8.19 22.62
CA MET A 109 1.84 -8.93 21.91
C MET A 109 2.39 -9.96 20.91
N SER A 110 3.62 -9.80 20.43
CA SER A 110 4.27 -10.70 19.48
C SER A 110 5.11 -11.79 20.13
N GLU A 111 5.08 -11.91 21.46
CA GLU A 111 5.82 -12.95 22.16
C GLU A 111 5.43 -14.34 21.65
N GLY A 112 6.43 -15.12 21.22
CA GLY A 112 6.24 -16.44 20.63
C GLY A 112 5.72 -16.47 19.19
N ALA A 113 5.49 -15.31 18.56
CA ALA A 113 5.06 -15.21 17.18
C ALA A 113 6.22 -15.02 16.21
N GLN A 114 5.99 -15.35 14.94
CA GLN A 114 6.91 -15.02 13.87
C GLN A 114 6.61 -13.59 13.38
N VAL A 115 7.60 -12.70 13.40
CA VAL A 115 7.48 -11.33 12.90
C VAL A 115 7.98 -11.26 11.46
N ILE A 116 7.14 -10.72 10.56
CA ILE A 116 7.47 -10.50 9.15
C ILE A 116 7.31 -9.02 8.84
N PHE A 117 8.38 -8.41 8.31
CA PHE A 117 8.34 -7.04 7.79
C PHE A 117 8.22 -7.06 6.27
N ILE A 118 7.33 -6.23 5.74
CA ILE A 118 7.08 -6.08 4.30
C ILE A 118 7.34 -4.64 3.86
#